data_029f7db7ffbd954216d9778228f9eb93
#
_entry.id   029f7db7ffbd954216d9778228f9eb93
#
_cell.length_a   1.000
_cell.length_b   1.000
_cell.length_c   1.000
_cell.angle_alpha   90.00
_cell.angle_beta   90.00
_cell.angle_gamma   90.00
#
_symmetry.space_group_name_H-M   'P 1'
#
loop_
_entity.id
_entity.type
_entity.pdbx_description
1 polymer ?
#
loop_
_entity_poly.entity_id
_entity_poly.type
_entity_poly.pdbx_seq_one_letter_code
_entity_poly.pdbx_strand_id
1 'polypeptide(L)'
;AKYNKHFYFFGRSNGKQLKNRTIDGIRICKNGRAKITKLNAQKIKTMIRARKMVDKICKSTDSKEVKLRKCFDWISDIPYKRYRFLNKIYKEKGWESTFANDIFIKGEGCCVSQSSALAFMVHECGYKNVYVVHDTGHAWMELKGRVYDALFAKAKDYEKYYNLPYKDYGCHIVDKRKI
;
A
#
# COMPACT_ATOMS: atom_id res chain seq x y z
N ALA A 1 14.45 6.28 5.78
CA ALA A 1 14.67 7.31 6.82
C ALA A 1 14.79 8.70 6.19
N LYS A 2 14.48 9.74 6.97
CA LYS A 2 14.70 11.15 6.60
C LYS A 2 15.75 11.74 7.53
N TYR A 3 16.80 12.37 6.96
CA TYR A 3 17.86 13.05 7.70
C TYR A 3 18.30 14.32 6.95
N ASN A 4 18.45 15.44 7.63
CA ASN A 4 18.81 16.75 7.04
C ASN A 4 18.08 17.07 5.73
N LYS A 5 16.75 17.01 5.76
CA LYS A 5 15.83 17.21 4.60
C LYS A 5 15.97 16.19 3.46
N HIS A 6 16.87 15.19 3.55
CA HIS A 6 17.05 14.14 2.57
C HIS A 6 16.43 12.82 3.01
N PHE A 7 16.02 11.99 2.03
CA PHE A 7 15.53 10.64 2.27
C PHE A 7 16.63 9.62 1.92
N TYR A 8 16.71 8.57 2.75
CA TYR A 8 17.66 7.46 2.63
C TYR A 8 16.93 6.14 2.76
N PHE A 9 17.39 5.14 2.02
CA PHE A 9 16.87 3.78 2.07
C PHE A 9 17.90 2.84 2.67
N PHE A 10 17.42 1.86 3.42
CA PHE A 10 18.25 0.86 4.10
C PHE A 10 17.73 -0.54 3.78
N GLY A 11 18.64 -1.51 3.69
CA GLY A 11 18.31 -2.92 3.52
C GLY A 11 17.50 -3.42 4.71
N ARG A 12 16.39 -4.10 4.44
CA ARG A 12 15.48 -4.58 5.50
C ARG A 12 16.12 -5.64 6.38
N SER A 13 16.99 -6.50 5.81
CA SER A 13 17.64 -7.60 6.51
C SER A 13 18.91 -7.24 7.26
N ASN A 14 19.63 -6.23 6.79
CA ASN A 14 20.99 -5.93 7.28
C ASN A 14 21.19 -4.48 7.73
N GLY A 15 20.16 -3.63 7.60
CA GLY A 15 20.22 -2.21 7.97
C GLY A 15 21.23 -1.37 7.17
N LYS A 16 21.92 -1.91 6.16
CA LYS A 16 22.92 -1.19 5.38
C LYS A 16 22.26 -0.16 4.48
N GLN A 17 22.85 1.04 4.40
CA GLN A 17 22.40 2.10 3.50
C GLN A 17 22.49 1.65 2.04
N LEU A 18 21.39 1.83 1.31
CA LEU A 18 21.33 1.52 -0.11
C LEU A 18 21.80 2.72 -0.93
N LYS A 19 22.64 2.45 -1.94
CA LYS A 19 23.26 3.47 -2.81
C LYS A 19 23.22 3.02 -4.27
N ASN A 20 23.28 3.97 -5.18
CA ASN A 20 23.43 3.77 -6.63
C ASN A 20 22.49 2.72 -7.22
N ARG A 21 21.19 2.80 -6.91
CA ARG A 21 20.17 1.88 -7.41
C ARG A 21 18.79 2.55 -7.48
N THR A 22 17.86 1.88 -8.10
CA THR A 22 16.43 2.27 -8.08
C THR A 22 15.66 1.33 -7.18
N ILE A 23 14.80 1.89 -6.31
CA ILE A 23 13.95 1.16 -5.36
C ILE A 23 12.56 1.73 -5.49
N ASP A 24 11.57 0.90 -5.80
CA ASP A 24 10.16 1.26 -5.94
C ASP A 24 9.96 2.48 -6.87
N GLY A 25 10.74 2.51 -7.97
CA GLY A 25 10.76 3.62 -8.93
C GLY A 25 11.53 4.87 -8.47
N ILE A 26 12.14 4.87 -7.28
CA ILE A 26 12.87 5.99 -6.72
C ILE A 26 14.38 5.80 -6.92
N ARG A 27 15.02 6.69 -7.68
CA ARG A 27 16.48 6.65 -7.87
C ARG A 27 17.20 7.03 -6.58
N ILE A 28 18.12 6.18 -6.14
CA ILE A 28 19.05 6.43 -5.04
C ILE A 28 20.43 6.75 -5.64
N CYS A 29 20.97 7.91 -5.33
CA CYS A 29 22.24 8.41 -5.83
C CYS A 29 23.44 7.66 -5.22
N LYS A 30 24.67 7.89 -5.74
CA LYS A 30 25.91 7.32 -5.21
C LYS A 30 26.15 7.68 -3.73
N ASN A 31 25.76 8.89 -3.32
CA ASN A 31 25.86 9.34 -1.91
C ASN A 31 24.72 8.80 -1.00
N GLY A 32 23.84 7.93 -1.53
CA GLY A 32 22.71 7.34 -0.79
C GLY A 32 21.46 8.22 -0.69
N ARG A 33 21.47 9.45 -1.20
CA ARG A 33 20.29 10.32 -1.19
C ARG A 33 19.32 9.89 -2.27
N ALA A 34 18.01 9.87 -1.94
CA ALA A 34 16.97 9.69 -2.93
C ALA A 34 16.84 10.95 -3.81
N LYS A 35 16.73 10.76 -5.14
CA LYS A 35 16.40 11.86 -6.06
C LYS A 35 14.92 12.23 -5.88
N ILE A 36 14.66 13.42 -5.38
CA ILE A 36 13.33 13.87 -4.99
C ILE A 36 12.65 14.62 -6.12
N THR A 37 11.45 14.15 -6.47
CA THR A 37 10.42 14.87 -7.22
C THR A 37 9.20 15.01 -6.30
N LYS A 38 8.23 15.87 -6.66
CA LYS A 38 6.98 16.01 -5.90
C LYS A 38 6.28 14.65 -5.73
N LEU A 39 6.24 13.86 -6.80
CA LEU A 39 5.57 12.56 -6.84
C LEU A 39 6.25 11.54 -5.92
N ASN A 40 7.58 11.33 -6.05
CA ASN A 40 8.26 10.33 -5.23
C ASN A 40 8.42 10.77 -3.76
N ALA A 41 8.45 12.07 -3.48
CA ALA A 41 8.39 12.56 -2.10
C ALA A 41 7.07 12.19 -1.42
N GLN A 42 5.95 12.28 -2.13
CA GLN A 42 4.64 11.83 -1.65
C GLN A 42 4.65 10.32 -1.39
N LYS A 43 5.12 9.52 -2.35
CA LYS A 43 5.24 8.05 -2.20
C LYS A 43 6.09 7.67 -0.99
N ILE A 44 7.28 8.28 -0.82
CA ILE A 44 8.16 8.02 0.32
C ILE A 44 7.47 8.33 1.65
N LYS A 45 6.78 9.48 1.74
CA LYS A 45 6.03 9.83 2.97
C LYS A 45 4.93 8.82 3.28
N THR A 46 4.24 8.32 2.25
CA THR A 46 3.21 7.27 2.39
C THR A 46 3.82 5.95 2.86
N MET A 47 4.95 5.54 2.28
CA MET A 47 5.71 4.34 2.74
C MET A 47 6.14 4.46 4.20
N ILE A 48 6.61 5.66 4.63
CA ILE A 48 6.97 5.89 6.03
C ILE A 48 5.76 5.75 6.97
N ARG A 49 4.58 6.25 6.57
CA ARG A 49 3.35 6.11 7.36
C ARG A 49 2.89 4.65 7.43
N ALA A 50 2.91 3.96 6.28
CA ALA A 50 2.61 2.53 6.21
C ALA A 50 3.53 1.73 7.13
N ARG A 51 4.85 1.99 7.09
CA ARG A 51 5.83 1.34 7.96
C ARG A 51 5.54 1.57 9.43
N LYS A 52 5.25 2.82 9.84
CA LYS A 52 4.90 3.14 11.22
C LYS A 52 3.65 2.40 11.69
N MET A 53 2.66 2.23 10.78
CA MET A 53 1.46 1.47 11.12
C MET A 53 1.76 -0.02 11.24
N VAL A 54 2.53 -0.60 10.33
CA VAL A 54 2.98 -2.00 10.43
C VAL A 54 3.74 -2.23 11.74
N ASP A 55 4.66 -1.34 12.11
CA ASP A 55 5.43 -1.46 13.36
C ASP A 55 4.55 -1.31 14.61
N LYS A 56 3.40 -0.62 14.50
CA LYS A 56 2.41 -0.48 15.60
C LYS A 56 1.59 -1.75 15.80
N ILE A 57 1.16 -2.42 14.71
CA ILE A 57 0.22 -3.54 14.79
C ILE A 57 0.88 -4.92 14.72
N CYS A 58 2.13 -4.98 14.26
CA CYS A 58 2.88 -6.23 14.10
C CYS A 58 4.10 -6.28 15.02
N LYS A 59 4.42 -7.49 15.50
CA LYS A 59 5.67 -7.74 16.20
C LYS A 59 6.81 -7.96 15.20
N SER A 60 8.05 -7.66 15.57
CA SER A 60 9.24 -7.93 14.74
C SER A 60 9.37 -9.42 14.39
N THR A 61 8.99 -10.29 15.31
CA THR A 61 9.03 -11.76 15.22
C THR A 61 7.90 -12.35 14.37
N ASP A 62 6.85 -11.59 14.04
CA ASP A 62 5.76 -12.09 13.20
C ASP A 62 6.26 -12.50 11.81
N SER A 63 5.79 -13.65 11.30
CA SER A 63 6.03 -14.05 9.92
C SER A 63 5.40 -13.03 8.94
N LYS A 64 5.76 -13.10 7.65
CA LYS A 64 5.15 -12.23 6.64
C LYS A 64 3.64 -12.47 6.52
N GLU A 65 3.22 -13.69 6.62
CA GLU A 65 1.82 -14.14 6.54
C GLU A 65 1.01 -13.57 7.71
N VAL A 66 1.56 -13.66 8.93
CA VAL A 66 0.94 -13.08 10.13
C VAL A 66 0.85 -11.56 10.00
N LYS A 67 1.90 -10.89 9.49
CA LYS A 67 1.86 -9.44 9.22
C LYS A 67 0.82 -9.07 8.17
N LEU A 68 0.72 -9.85 7.08
CA LEU A 68 -0.29 -9.66 6.05
C LEU A 68 -1.71 -9.74 6.64
N ARG A 69 -1.98 -10.77 7.45
CA ARG A 69 -3.28 -10.95 8.11
C ARG A 69 -3.61 -9.77 9.03
N LYS A 70 -2.70 -9.38 9.90
CA LYS A 70 -2.88 -8.24 10.81
C LYS A 70 -3.11 -6.92 10.06
N CYS A 71 -2.42 -6.70 8.94
CA CYS A 71 -2.64 -5.52 8.10
C CYS A 71 -4.04 -5.55 7.47
N PHE A 72 -4.48 -6.71 7.00
CA PHE A 72 -5.80 -6.89 6.42
C PHE A 72 -6.90 -6.66 7.47
N ASP A 73 -6.77 -7.24 8.65
CA ASP A 73 -7.70 -7.08 9.77
C ASP A 73 -7.85 -5.61 10.15
N TRP A 74 -6.71 -4.93 10.35
CA TRP A 74 -6.70 -3.52 10.69
C TRP A 74 -7.38 -2.65 9.63
N ILE A 75 -7.15 -2.90 8.34
CA ILE A 75 -7.79 -2.16 7.24
C ILE A 75 -9.29 -2.46 7.18
N SER A 76 -9.73 -3.70 7.44
CA SER A 76 -11.15 -4.07 7.44
C SER A 76 -11.95 -3.30 8.49
N ASP A 77 -11.33 -2.89 9.59
CA ASP A 77 -12.00 -2.11 10.66
C ASP A 77 -12.09 -0.60 10.37
N ILE A 78 -11.43 -0.12 9.32
CA ILE A 78 -11.44 1.30 8.98
C ILE A 78 -12.83 1.75 8.51
N PRO A 79 -13.37 2.87 9.05
CA PRO A 79 -14.64 3.43 8.62
C PRO A 79 -14.63 3.83 7.14
N TYR A 80 -15.75 3.56 6.45
CA TYR A 80 -15.91 3.93 5.05
C TYR A 80 -16.27 5.40 4.91
N LYS A 81 -15.48 6.13 4.08
CA LYS A 81 -15.80 7.51 3.68
C LYS A 81 -15.19 7.85 2.33
N ARG A 82 -15.99 8.43 1.45
CA ARG A 82 -15.54 8.89 0.14
C ARG A 82 -15.25 10.38 0.17
N TYR A 83 -14.02 10.77 -0.14
CA TYR A 83 -13.56 12.17 -0.15
C TYR A 83 -13.52 12.81 -1.53
N ARG A 84 -13.52 12.01 -2.60
CA ARG A 84 -13.34 12.50 -3.97
C ARG A 84 -13.99 11.60 -5.01
N PHE A 85 -14.19 12.15 -6.22
CA PHE A 85 -14.69 11.38 -7.36
C PHE A 85 -13.56 10.54 -7.97
N LEU A 86 -13.78 9.23 -8.13
CA LEU A 86 -12.76 8.27 -8.53
C LEU A 86 -12.30 8.48 -9.97
N ASN A 87 -13.21 8.70 -10.91
CA ASN A 87 -12.93 8.84 -12.34
C ASN A 87 -11.99 9.99 -12.69
N LYS A 88 -11.94 11.05 -11.89
CA LYS A 88 -11.01 12.17 -12.08
C LYS A 88 -9.61 11.84 -11.56
N ILE A 89 -9.53 11.27 -10.37
CA ILE A 89 -8.26 11.05 -9.67
C ILE A 89 -7.42 9.93 -10.29
N TYR A 90 -8.02 8.90 -10.88
CA TYR A 90 -7.29 7.80 -11.51
C TYR A 90 -6.38 8.22 -12.68
N LYS A 91 -6.64 9.39 -13.29
CA LYS A 91 -5.78 9.99 -14.31
C LYS A 91 -4.51 10.64 -13.73
N GLU A 92 -4.47 10.87 -12.43
CA GLU A 92 -3.34 11.52 -11.77
C GLU A 92 -2.25 10.50 -11.42
N LYS A 93 -0.98 10.85 -11.66
CA LYS A 93 0.14 10.03 -11.21
C LYS A 93 0.25 10.06 -9.68
N GLY A 94 0.41 8.89 -9.07
CA GLY A 94 0.55 8.77 -7.61
C GLY A 94 -0.77 8.83 -6.84
N TRP A 95 -1.90 8.62 -7.51
CA TRP A 95 -3.21 8.59 -6.88
C TRP A 95 -3.28 7.54 -5.76
N GLU A 96 -2.57 6.42 -5.89
CA GLU A 96 -2.48 5.38 -4.88
C GLU A 96 -1.93 5.92 -3.54
N SER A 97 -0.95 6.82 -3.60
CA SER A 97 -0.43 7.49 -2.40
C SER A 97 -1.43 8.48 -1.80
N THR A 98 -2.18 9.18 -2.65
CA THR A 98 -3.23 10.12 -2.22
C THR A 98 -4.33 9.40 -1.45
N PHE A 99 -4.81 8.28 -1.99
CA PHE A 99 -5.85 7.47 -1.34
C PHE A 99 -5.36 6.78 -0.07
N ALA A 100 -4.16 6.17 -0.08
CA ALA A 100 -3.60 5.56 1.13
C ALA A 100 -3.48 6.55 2.29
N ASN A 101 -3.19 7.81 2.00
CA ASN A 101 -3.09 8.87 3.01
C ASN A 101 -4.44 9.29 3.60
N ASP A 102 -5.58 8.99 2.99
CA ASP A 102 -6.87 9.15 3.68
C ASP A 102 -6.90 8.26 4.93
N ILE A 103 -6.48 6.99 4.80
CA ILE A 103 -6.40 6.07 5.93
C ILE A 103 -5.34 6.51 6.94
N PHE A 104 -4.11 6.74 6.49
CA PHE A 104 -2.99 7.01 7.41
C PHE A 104 -3.06 8.37 8.12
N ILE A 105 -3.82 9.32 7.61
CA ILE A 105 -3.91 10.67 8.17
C ILE A 105 -5.26 10.93 8.83
N LYS A 106 -6.36 10.45 8.21
CA LYS A 106 -7.72 10.76 8.64
C LYS A 106 -8.38 9.59 9.39
N GLY A 107 -7.86 8.36 9.24
CA GLY A 107 -8.42 7.16 9.85
C GLY A 107 -9.69 6.63 9.18
N GLU A 108 -10.06 7.13 8.01
CA GLU A 108 -11.25 6.73 7.26
C GLU A 108 -11.01 6.85 5.74
N GLY A 109 -11.74 6.09 4.93
CA GLY A 109 -11.58 6.15 3.47
C GLY A 109 -12.49 5.19 2.71
N CYS A 110 -12.52 5.34 1.38
CA CYS A 110 -13.30 4.45 0.50
C CYS A 110 -12.53 3.17 0.13
N CYS A 111 -13.14 2.29 -0.69
CA CYS A 111 -12.52 1.06 -1.17
C CYS A 111 -11.10 1.28 -1.74
N VAL A 112 -10.90 2.34 -2.54
CA VAL A 112 -9.59 2.69 -3.10
C VAL A 112 -8.61 3.10 -2.00
N SER A 113 -9.06 3.82 -0.98
CA SER A 113 -8.22 4.24 0.15
C SER A 113 -7.77 3.03 0.96
N GLN A 114 -8.69 2.13 1.27
CA GLN A 114 -8.41 0.89 2.01
C GLN A 114 -7.46 -0.02 1.22
N SER A 115 -7.73 -0.26 -0.06
CA SER A 115 -6.88 -1.09 -0.93
C SER A 115 -5.47 -0.51 -1.10
N SER A 116 -5.38 0.82 -1.26
CA SER A 116 -4.08 1.50 -1.38
C SER A 116 -3.29 1.44 -0.08
N ALA A 117 -3.91 1.71 1.06
CA ALA A 117 -3.25 1.64 2.37
C ALA A 117 -2.78 0.21 2.66
N LEU A 118 -3.63 -0.81 2.42
CA LEU A 118 -3.26 -2.22 2.56
C LEU A 118 -2.06 -2.57 1.68
N ALA A 119 -2.07 -2.15 0.41
CA ALA A 119 -0.97 -2.44 -0.51
C ALA A 119 0.37 -1.81 -0.04
N PHE A 120 0.37 -0.57 0.45
CA PHE A 120 1.56 0.03 1.05
C PHE A 120 2.02 -0.70 2.31
N MET A 121 1.11 -1.10 3.20
CA MET A 121 1.46 -1.83 4.42
C MET A 121 2.05 -3.22 4.10
N VAL A 122 1.43 -3.96 3.18
CA VAL A 122 1.90 -5.28 2.75
C VAL A 122 3.26 -5.20 2.04
N HIS A 123 3.47 -4.14 1.23
CA HIS A 123 4.79 -3.85 0.67
C HIS A 123 5.83 -3.62 1.78
N GLU A 124 5.46 -2.88 2.84
CA GLU A 124 6.35 -2.65 4.00
C GLU A 124 6.59 -3.93 4.83
N CYS A 125 5.71 -4.93 4.79
CA CYS A 125 5.97 -6.26 5.34
C CYS A 125 7.00 -7.08 4.54
N GLY A 126 7.48 -6.55 3.39
CA GLY A 126 8.54 -7.16 2.56
C GLY A 126 8.01 -8.00 1.41
N TYR A 127 6.73 -7.92 1.08
CA TYR A 127 6.20 -8.48 -0.15
C TYR A 127 6.61 -7.64 -1.36
N LYS A 128 6.86 -8.32 -2.49
CA LYS A 128 7.08 -7.71 -3.79
C LYS A 128 5.86 -7.91 -4.68
N ASN A 129 5.74 -7.10 -5.74
CA ASN A 129 4.64 -7.19 -6.71
C ASN A 129 3.27 -7.11 -6.02
N VAL A 130 3.12 -6.11 -5.16
CA VAL A 130 1.85 -5.74 -4.54
C VAL A 130 1.20 -4.69 -5.43
N TYR A 131 -0.09 -4.85 -5.74
CA TYR A 131 -0.82 -3.94 -6.61
C TYR A 131 -2.09 -3.43 -5.95
N VAL A 132 -2.43 -2.20 -6.24
CA VAL A 132 -3.79 -1.69 -6.11
C VAL A 132 -4.48 -1.89 -7.45
N VAL A 133 -5.62 -2.54 -7.43
CA VAL A 133 -6.40 -2.87 -8.62
C VAL A 133 -7.77 -2.24 -8.51
N HIS A 134 -8.34 -1.78 -9.61
CA HIS A 134 -9.70 -1.27 -9.62
C HIS A 134 -10.45 -1.64 -10.90
N ASP A 135 -11.76 -1.70 -10.78
CA ASP A 135 -12.73 -1.67 -11.86
C ASP A 135 -13.37 -0.27 -11.98
N THR A 136 -14.55 -0.18 -12.57
CA THR A 136 -15.27 1.09 -12.72
C THR A 136 -15.89 1.62 -11.42
N GLY A 137 -16.14 0.78 -10.42
CA GLY A 137 -16.87 1.13 -9.20
C GLY A 137 -16.19 0.72 -7.89
N HIS A 138 -15.20 -0.18 -7.94
CA HIS A 138 -14.59 -0.79 -6.77
C HIS A 138 -13.07 -0.94 -6.89
N ALA A 139 -12.38 -1.19 -5.77
CA ALA A 139 -10.94 -1.44 -5.74
C ALA A 139 -10.55 -2.42 -4.64
N TRP A 140 -9.48 -3.16 -4.89
CA TRP A 140 -8.91 -4.19 -4.01
C TRP A 140 -7.38 -4.24 -4.10
N MET A 141 -6.75 -4.97 -3.22
CA MET A 141 -5.33 -5.26 -3.32
C MET A 141 -5.12 -6.62 -4.02
N GLU A 142 -4.13 -6.68 -4.91
CA GLU A 142 -3.62 -7.93 -5.50
C GLU A 142 -2.24 -8.26 -4.96
N LEU A 143 -2.06 -9.51 -4.54
CA LEU A 143 -0.78 -10.08 -4.17
C LEU A 143 -0.66 -11.50 -4.75
N LYS A 144 0.40 -11.76 -5.54
CA LYS A 144 0.65 -13.08 -6.16
C LYS A 144 -0.54 -13.63 -6.96
N GLY A 145 -1.27 -12.75 -7.69
CA GLY A 145 -2.44 -13.12 -8.46
C GLY A 145 -3.68 -13.48 -7.63
N ARG A 146 -3.71 -13.08 -6.37
CA ARG A 146 -4.82 -13.31 -5.44
C ARG A 146 -5.40 -11.98 -4.98
N VAL A 147 -6.69 -11.95 -4.75
CA VAL A 147 -7.46 -10.79 -4.30
C VAL A 147 -7.51 -10.72 -2.78
N TYR A 148 -7.34 -9.52 -2.26
CA TYR A 148 -7.52 -9.16 -0.86
C TYR A 148 -8.41 -7.92 -0.81
N ASP A 149 -9.67 -8.11 -0.46
CA ASP A 149 -10.69 -7.06 -0.45
C ASP A 149 -11.22 -6.84 0.97
N ALA A 150 -10.60 -5.93 1.67
CA ALA A 150 -10.93 -5.64 3.06
C ALA A 150 -12.34 -5.06 3.24
N LEU A 151 -12.85 -4.31 2.25
CA LEU A 151 -14.21 -3.77 2.31
C LEU A 151 -15.27 -4.87 2.19
N PHE A 152 -15.13 -5.76 1.20
CA PHE A 152 -16.06 -6.87 1.03
C PHE A 152 -15.91 -7.92 2.12
N ALA A 153 -14.72 -8.12 2.65
CA ALA A 153 -14.49 -8.96 3.81
C ALA A 153 -15.39 -8.52 4.99
N LYS A 154 -15.37 -7.23 5.31
CA LYS A 154 -16.22 -6.69 6.38
C LYS A 154 -17.70 -6.68 6.03
N ALA A 155 -18.06 -6.32 4.80
CA ALA A 155 -19.45 -6.11 4.41
C ALA A 155 -20.22 -7.40 4.06
N LYS A 156 -19.50 -8.48 3.69
CA LYS A 156 -20.10 -9.71 3.16
C LYS A 156 -19.60 -10.97 3.86
N ASP A 157 -18.33 -11.34 3.61
CA ASP A 157 -17.73 -12.58 4.09
C ASP A 157 -16.22 -12.42 4.27
N TYR A 158 -15.79 -12.43 5.52
CA TYR A 158 -14.41 -12.14 5.88
C TYR A 158 -13.41 -13.16 5.31
N GLU A 159 -13.68 -14.44 5.43
CA GLU A 159 -12.77 -15.49 4.97
C GLU A 159 -12.74 -15.60 3.45
N LYS A 160 -13.87 -15.41 2.80
CA LYS A 160 -13.98 -15.45 1.34
C LYS A 160 -13.12 -14.38 0.67
N TYR A 161 -13.10 -13.14 1.18
CA TYR A 161 -12.41 -12.02 0.54
C TYR A 161 -10.96 -11.82 1.01
N TYR A 162 -10.44 -12.76 1.82
CA TYR A 162 -9.03 -12.87 2.14
C TYR A 162 -8.37 -13.93 1.26
N ASN A 163 -7.39 -13.56 0.41
CA ASN A 163 -6.66 -14.49 -0.46
C ASN A 163 -7.53 -15.21 -1.51
N LEU A 164 -8.51 -14.51 -2.09
CA LEU A 164 -9.48 -15.06 -3.04
C LEU A 164 -8.87 -15.23 -4.44
N PRO A 165 -9.08 -16.37 -5.16
CA PRO A 165 -8.71 -16.49 -6.57
C PRO A 165 -9.52 -15.53 -7.44
N TYR A 166 -8.93 -14.96 -8.49
CA TYR A 166 -9.64 -14.07 -9.40
C TYR A 166 -10.85 -14.72 -10.08
N LYS A 167 -10.76 -16.00 -10.43
CA LYS A 167 -11.89 -16.76 -11.03
C LYS A 167 -13.17 -16.74 -10.19
N ASP A 168 -13.02 -16.54 -8.88
CA ASP A 168 -14.13 -16.55 -7.90
C ASP A 168 -14.53 -15.13 -7.47
N TYR A 169 -13.85 -14.08 -7.98
CA TYR A 169 -14.09 -12.71 -7.56
C TYR A 169 -15.13 -11.97 -8.39
N GLY A 170 -15.20 -12.22 -9.69
CA GLY A 170 -16.25 -11.68 -10.57
C GLY A 170 -16.13 -10.21 -10.96
N CYS A 171 -15.00 -9.54 -10.66
CA CYS A 171 -14.76 -8.14 -11.04
C CYS A 171 -13.84 -8.04 -12.26
N HIS A 172 -14.12 -7.08 -13.17
CA HIS A 172 -13.28 -6.77 -14.32
C HIS A 172 -12.20 -5.76 -13.96
N ILE A 173 -10.93 -6.13 -14.20
CA ILE A 173 -9.79 -5.22 -14.00
C ILE A 173 -9.80 -4.14 -15.08
N VAL A 174 -9.85 -2.87 -14.67
CA VAL A 174 -9.67 -1.70 -15.56
C VAL A 174 -8.22 -1.23 -15.55
N ASP A 175 -7.61 -1.10 -14.38
CA ASP A 175 -6.19 -0.74 -14.23
C ASP A 175 -5.63 -1.31 -12.94
N LYS A 176 -4.30 -1.47 -12.91
CA LYS A 176 -3.58 -1.83 -11.70
C LYS A 176 -2.28 -1.05 -11.54
N ARG A 177 -2.00 -0.63 -10.31
CA ARG A 177 -0.82 0.14 -9.94
C ARG A 177 0.05 -0.63 -8.98
N LYS A 178 1.30 -0.81 -9.35
CA LYS A 178 2.32 -1.41 -8.48
C LYS A 178 2.80 -0.39 -7.44
N ILE A 179 2.90 -0.85 -6.19
CA ILE A 179 3.49 -0.11 -5.08
C ILE A 179 5.02 -0.19 -5.11
#